data_1f2c2c87eb1bb0048d227508764da7ca
#
_entry.id   1f2c2c87eb1bb0048d227508764da7ca
#
_cell.length_a   1.000
_cell.length_b   1.000
_cell.length_c   1.000
_cell.angle_alpha   90.00
_cell.angle_beta   90.00
_cell.angle_gamma   90.00
#
_symmetry.space_group_name_H-M   'P 1'
#
loop_
_entity.id
_entity.type
_entity.pdbx_description
1 polymer ?
#
loop_
_entity_poly.entity_id
_entity_poly.type
_entity_poly.pdbx_seq_one_letter_code
_entity_poly.pdbx_strand_id
1 'polypeptide(L)'
;IDAVDEQLLDLFLQRMDLSDEVAAYKNAHHLPILNKERERAILAKVTEKSGERERYAYHLFSTLFELARSRQAELISAPTKVAAQVRASLEAGTSVFPQTGLVACQGVEGANSQVACDRLLPRGNIVYVKTFQAVVSAVESGLCRFGVLPIENSSNGSVRAVYELLQDHNLSIVRSTRLCIRHELLTLPGVKMEDITEIYSHEQAIGQCSKFLNSLNGVRVIPCDNTAMAAKMVAEKGDRHAAAISSHPCAALYGLTCLNDSIQDSDNNYTRFICITKDPVIYAGANRISLIIAFDNRPGALYEILSKLAALDINMTKLESCPVAGSDFEFVFFLELDASVQDPSVLAMLEEMERSCAEFQFLGNYAEV
;
A
#
# COMPACT_ATOMS: atom_id res chain seq x y z
N ILE A 1 -19.02 -34.60 -21.33
CA ILE A 1 -18.61 -33.55 -20.41
C ILE A 1 -19.74 -32.51 -20.36
N ASP A 2 -20.11 -31.87 -21.47
CA ASP A 2 -21.06 -30.75 -21.55
C ASP A 2 -22.39 -31.05 -20.84
N ALA A 3 -23.00 -32.22 -21.07
CA ALA A 3 -24.24 -32.63 -20.41
C ALA A 3 -24.09 -32.84 -18.88
N VAL A 4 -22.89 -33.16 -18.42
CA VAL A 4 -22.60 -33.24 -16.98
C VAL A 4 -22.40 -31.86 -16.39
N ASP A 5 -21.80 -30.94 -17.15
CA ASP A 5 -21.58 -29.55 -16.72
C ASP A 5 -22.92 -28.80 -16.60
N GLU A 6 -23.86 -29.03 -17.52
CA GLU A 6 -25.23 -28.51 -17.39
C GLU A 6 -25.91 -29.00 -16.09
N GLN A 7 -25.81 -30.30 -15.79
CA GLN A 7 -26.38 -30.85 -14.56
C GLN A 7 -25.69 -30.30 -13.30
N LEU A 8 -24.37 -30.12 -13.35
CA LEU A 8 -23.61 -29.51 -12.25
C LEU A 8 -24.04 -28.07 -12.02
N LEU A 9 -24.25 -27.30 -13.07
CA LEU A 9 -24.73 -25.92 -12.97
C LEU A 9 -26.13 -25.88 -12.35
N ASP A 10 -27.07 -26.71 -12.82
CA ASP A 10 -28.43 -26.77 -12.28
C ASP A 10 -28.43 -27.13 -10.79
N LEU A 11 -27.65 -28.14 -10.40
CA LEU A 11 -27.52 -28.54 -8.99
C LEU A 11 -26.85 -27.47 -8.13
N PHE A 12 -25.87 -26.77 -8.68
CA PHE A 12 -25.23 -25.64 -8.00
C PHE A 12 -26.22 -24.51 -7.75
N LEU A 13 -27.00 -24.11 -8.77
CA LEU A 13 -28.01 -23.06 -8.63
C LEU A 13 -29.08 -23.44 -7.60
N GLN A 14 -29.63 -24.67 -7.68
CA GLN A 14 -30.56 -25.18 -6.66
C GLN A 14 -29.96 -25.15 -5.25
N ARG A 15 -28.67 -25.48 -5.11
CA ARG A 15 -27.97 -25.43 -3.82
C ARG A 15 -27.82 -24.00 -3.31
N MET A 16 -27.64 -23.02 -4.21
CA MET A 16 -27.57 -21.58 -3.84
C MET A 16 -28.95 -21.07 -3.40
N ASP A 17 -30.03 -21.44 -4.09
CA ASP A 17 -31.42 -21.10 -3.69
C ASP A 17 -31.74 -21.64 -2.29
N LEU A 18 -31.39 -22.91 -2.01
CA LEU A 18 -31.53 -23.49 -0.66
C LEU A 18 -30.66 -22.77 0.37
N SER A 19 -29.52 -22.23 -0.03
CA SER A 19 -28.68 -21.42 0.86
C SER A 19 -29.36 -20.09 1.25
N ASP A 20 -30.12 -19.48 0.34
CA ASP A 20 -30.93 -18.27 0.62
C ASP A 20 -32.04 -18.58 1.63
N GLU A 21 -32.74 -19.72 1.49
CA GLU A 21 -33.72 -20.18 2.48
C GLU A 21 -33.10 -20.43 3.87
N VAL A 22 -31.92 -21.06 3.90
CA VAL A 22 -31.16 -21.28 5.14
C VAL A 22 -30.73 -19.97 5.76
N ALA A 23 -30.35 -18.96 4.96
CA ALA A 23 -30.03 -17.63 5.45
C ALA A 23 -31.24 -17.00 6.15
N ALA A 24 -32.41 -17.01 5.51
CA ALA A 24 -33.66 -16.50 6.10
C ALA A 24 -34.00 -17.21 7.43
N TYR A 25 -33.88 -18.53 7.47
CA TYR A 25 -34.11 -19.30 8.69
C TYR A 25 -33.13 -18.93 9.82
N LYS A 26 -31.82 -18.86 9.51
CA LYS A 26 -30.78 -18.48 10.47
C LYS A 26 -31.01 -17.08 11.04
N ASN A 27 -31.36 -16.13 10.18
CA ASN A 27 -31.68 -14.76 10.59
C ASN A 27 -32.86 -14.71 11.55
N ALA A 28 -33.95 -15.40 11.22
CA ALA A 28 -35.15 -15.44 12.04
C ALA A 28 -34.92 -16.09 13.42
N HIS A 29 -33.95 -17.01 13.53
CA HIS A 29 -33.66 -17.74 14.76
C HIS A 29 -32.34 -17.30 15.43
N HIS A 30 -31.72 -16.22 14.98
CA HIS A 30 -30.42 -15.69 15.47
C HIS A 30 -29.32 -16.74 15.52
N LEU A 31 -29.24 -17.62 14.52
CA LEU A 31 -28.23 -18.66 14.42
C LEU A 31 -26.99 -18.17 13.66
N PRO A 32 -25.79 -18.64 14.03
CA PRO A 32 -24.56 -18.28 13.32
C PRO A 32 -24.55 -18.85 11.91
N ILE A 33 -23.94 -18.10 10.96
CA ILE A 33 -23.79 -18.52 9.57
C ILE A 33 -22.96 -19.80 9.49
N LEU A 34 -21.81 -19.83 10.20
CA LEU A 34 -20.90 -20.98 10.22
C LEU A 34 -21.37 -22.05 11.20
N ASN A 35 -21.58 -23.27 10.69
CA ASN A 35 -21.80 -24.47 11.49
C ASN A 35 -20.68 -25.50 11.21
N LYS A 36 -19.60 -25.41 11.99
CA LYS A 36 -18.40 -26.24 11.83
C LYS A 36 -18.69 -27.75 11.93
N GLU A 37 -19.59 -28.17 12.81
CA GLU A 37 -19.92 -29.58 13.00
C GLU A 37 -20.61 -30.17 11.77
N ARG A 38 -21.59 -29.45 11.22
CA ARG A 38 -22.30 -29.88 10.02
C ARG A 38 -21.39 -29.92 8.80
N GLU A 39 -20.55 -28.91 8.61
CA GLU A 39 -19.60 -28.89 7.48
C GLU A 39 -18.63 -30.09 7.56
N ARG A 40 -18.07 -30.34 8.76
CA ARG A 40 -17.21 -31.51 8.99
C ARG A 40 -17.92 -32.83 8.69
N ALA A 41 -19.15 -33.00 9.15
CA ALA A 41 -19.93 -34.19 8.90
C ALA A 41 -20.19 -34.43 7.39
N ILE A 42 -20.48 -33.35 6.64
CA ILE A 42 -20.67 -33.44 5.18
C ILE A 42 -19.35 -33.79 4.50
N LEU A 43 -18.24 -33.13 4.85
CA LEU A 43 -16.92 -33.41 4.29
C LEU A 43 -16.51 -34.88 4.53
N ALA A 44 -16.66 -35.39 5.73
CA ALA A 44 -16.38 -36.79 6.05
C ALA A 44 -17.16 -37.76 5.16
N LYS A 45 -18.47 -37.50 4.98
CA LYS A 45 -19.34 -38.30 4.13
C LYS A 45 -18.96 -38.24 2.64
N VAL A 46 -18.54 -37.05 2.20
CA VAL A 46 -18.13 -36.83 0.79
C VAL A 46 -16.80 -37.53 0.49
N THR A 47 -15.81 -37.37 1.36
CA THR A 47 -14.50 -38.01 1.21
C THR A 47 -14.63 -39.57 1.19
N GLU A 48 -15.41 -40.11 2.15
CA GLU A 48 -15.68 -41.57 2.18
C GLU A 48 -16.28 -42.07 0.87
N LYS A 49 -17.24 -41.33 0.28
CA LYS A 49 -17.90 -41.76 -0.97
C LYS A 49 -17.05 -41.54 -2.22
N SER A 50 -16.03 -40.71 -2.17
CA SER A 50 -15.24 -40.33 -3.35
C SER A 50 -14.06 -41.27 -3.65
N GLY A 51 -13.70 -42.15 -2.72
CA GLY A 51 -12.60 -43.10 -2.89
C GLY A 51 -11.30 -42.39 -3.30
N GLU A 52 -10.67 -42.85 -4.36
CA GLU A 52 -9.40 -42.29 -4.86
C GLU A 52 -9.47 -40.79 -5.24
N ARG A 53 -10.67 -40.27 -5.39
CA ARG A 53 -10.90 -38.85 -5.75
C ARG A 53 -11.24 -37.98 -4.54
N GLU A 54 -11.01 -38.46 -3.32
CA GLU A 54 -11.35 -37.74 -2.08
C GLU A 54 -10.85 -36.31 -2.02
N ARG A 55 -9.60 -36.02 -2.45
CA ARG A 55 -9.00 -34.71 -2.45
C ARG A 55 -9.78 -33.72 -3.32
N TYR A 56 -10.18 -34.13 -4.51
CA TYR A 56 -10.94 -33.28 -5.44
C TYR A 56 -12.33 -32.98 -4.89
N ALA A 57 -13.00 -33.99 -4.35
CA ALA A 57 -14.30 -33.85 -3.74
C ALA A 57 -14.24 -32.97 -2.49
N TYR A 58 -13.22 -33.11 -1.67
CA TYR A 58 -12.99 -32.24 -0.51
C TYR A 58 -12.85 -30.76 -0.92
N HIS A 59 -12.01 -30.47 -1.92
CA HIS A 59 -11.85 -29.10 -2.42
C HIS A 59 -13.15 -28.52 -2.98
N LEU A 60 -13.84 -29.27 -3.83
CA LEU A 60 -15.12 -28.84 -4.39
C LEU A 60 -16.13 -28.47 -3.28
N PHE A 61 -16.32 -29.36 -2.30
CA PHE A 61 -17.30 -29.13 -1.24
C PHE A 61 -16.88 -28.02 -0.28
N SER A 62 -15.57 -27.85 -0.02
CA SER A 62 -15.06 -26.72 0.74
C SER A 62 -15.39 -25.39 0.05
N THR A 63 -15.16 -25.29 -1.25
CA THR A 63 -15.52 -24.12 -2.05
C THR A 63 -17.03 -23.85 -2.05
N LEU A 64 -17.84 -24.92 -2.19
CA LEU A 64 -19.31 -24.80 -2.11
C LEU A 64 -19.79 -24.29 -0.74
N PHE A 65 -19.12 -24.61 0.35
CA PHE A 65 -19.45 -24.08 1.67
C PHE A 65 -19.06 -22.60 1.79
N GLU A 66 -17.90 -22.21 1.26
CA GLU A 66 -17.46 -20.83 1.23
C GLU A 66 -18.46 -19.95 0.47
N LEU A 67 -18.83 -20.34 -0.74
CA LEU A 67 -19.82 -19.63 -1.56
C LEU A 67 -21.17 -19.50 -0.86
N ALA A 68 -21.65 -20.59 -0.21
CA ALA A 68 -22.89 -20.56 0.54
C ALA A 68 -22.82 -19.63 1.76
N ARG A 69 -21.70 -19.60 2.50
CA ARG A 69 -21.51 -18.66 3.61
C ARG A 69 -21.44 -17.21 3.15
N SER A 70 -20.71 -16.95 2.07
CA SER A 70 -20.65 -15.63 1.44
C SER A 70 -22.06 -15.13 1.10
N ARG A 71 -22.84 -15.95 0.39
CA ARG A 71 -24.21 -15.60 0.03
C ARG A 71 -25.12 -15.37 1.23
N GLN A 72 -25.05 -16.23 2.26
CA GLN A 72 -25.79 -16.03 3.49
C GLN A 72 -25.41 -14.73 4.21
N ALA A 73 -24.13 -14.39 4.23
CA ALA A 73 -23.64 -13.15 4.83
C ALA A 73 -24.16 -11.91 4.11
N GLU A 74 -24.20 -11.92 2.79
CA GLU A 74 -24.81 -10.85 1.99
C GLU A 74 -26.28 -10.59 2.37
N LEU A 75 -27.05 -11.65 2.58
CA LEU A 75 -28.47 -11.56 2.81
C LEU A 75 -28.88 -11.13 4.23
N ILE A 76 -28.06 -11.48 5.23
CA ILE A 76 -28.49 -11.34 6.64
C ILE A 76 -27.58 -10.44 7.50
N SER A 77 -26.41 -10.08 6.99
CA SER A 77 -25.49 -9.23 7.75
C SER A 77 -25.76 -7.75 7.51
N ALA A 78 -25.65 -6.96 8.57
CA ALA A 78 -25.61 -5.51 8.42
C ALA A 78 -24.41 -5.10 7.55
N PRO A 79 -24.46 -3.94 6.88
CA PRO A 79 -23.32 -3.39 6.17
C PRO A 79 -22.09 -3.32 7.10
N THR A 80 -20.95 -3.69 6.60
CA THR A 80 -19.69 -3.61 7.34
C THR A 80 -19.26 -2.15 7.52
N LYS A 81 -18.28 -1.89 8.41
CA LYS A 81 -17.74 -0.53 8.61
C LYS A 81 -17.18 0.03 7.31
N VAL A 82 -16.43 -0.81 6.57
CA VAL A 82 -15.84 -0.41 5.29
C VAL A 82 -16.91 -0.10 4.27
N ALA A 83 -17.94 -0.93 4.16
CA ALA A 83 -19.04 -0.66 3.23
C ALA A 83 -19.79 0.63 3.56
N ALA A 84 -20.05 0.88 4.84
CA ALA A 84 -20.69 2.12 5.29
C ALA A 84 -19.81 3.34 4.96
N GLN A 85 -18.50 3.24 5.21
CA GLN A 85 -17.53 4.29 4.93
C GLN A 85 -17.42 4.59 3.43
N VAL A 86 -17.29 3.54 2.60
CA VAL A 86 -17.21 3.66 1.14
C VAL A 86 -18.49 4.26 0.57
N ARG A 87 -19.65 3.76 0.97
CA ARG A 87 -20.96 4.30 0.50
C ARG A 87 -21.13 5.75 0.87
N ALA A 88 -20.83 6.14 2.11
CA ALA A 88 -20.84 7.54 2.54
C ALA A 88 -19.91 8.42 1.71
N SER A 89 -18.70 7.94 1.39
CA SER A 89 -17.75 8.65 0.54
C SER A 89 -18.24 8.79 -0.91
N LEU A 90 -18.94 7.78 -1.44
CA LEU A 90 -19.51 7.81 -2.79
C LEU A 90 -20.77 8.69 -2.87
N GLU A 91 -21.63 8.67 -1.85
CA GLU A 91 -22.83 9.51 -1.75
C GLU A 91 -22.48 10.99 -1.61
N ALA A 92 -21.37 11.32 -0.93
CA ALA A 92 -20.85 12.68 -0.88
C ALA A 92 -20.36 13.21 -2.24
N GLY A 93 -20.30 12.33 -3.24
CA GLY A 93 -19.86 12.61 -4.60
C GLY A 93 -18.34 12.55 -4.74
N THR A 94 -17.87 11.94 -5.83
CA THR A 94 -16.46 11.90 -6.18
C THR A 94 -15.99 13.23 -6.72
N SER A 95 -15.32 14.01 -5.90
CA SER A 95 -14.69 15.27 -6.33
C SER A 95 -13.36 15.02 -7.03
N VAL A 96 -12.93 16.00 -7.83
CA VAL A 96 -11.58 16.00 -8.39
C VAL A 96 -10.58 16.24 -7.23
N PHE A 97 -9.45 15.56 -7.28
CA PHE A 97 -8.40 15.75 -6.28
C PHE A 97 -7.94 17.22 -6.23
N PRO A 98 -7.88 17.86 -5.06
CA PRO A 98 -7.55 19.27 -4.95
C PRO A 98 -6.10 19.54 -5.37
N GLN A 99 -5.89 20.72 -5.97
CA GLN A 99 -4.55 21.19 -6.32
C GLN A 99 -3.91 22.05 -5.22
N THR A 100 -4.69 22.40 -4.20
CA THR A 100 -4.30 23.28 -3.10
C THR A 100 -4.55 22.60 -1.76
N GLY A 101 -3.82 22.99 -0.76
CA GLY A 101 -4.00 22.52 0.62
C GLY A 101 -2.71 22.60 1.42
N LEU A 102 -2.83 22.53 2.73
CA LEU A 102 -1.68 22.42 3.61
C LEU A 102 -1.25 20.96 3.66
N VAL A 103 0.01 20.68 3.32
CA VAL A 103 0.58 19.33 3.21
C VAL A 103 1.85 19.22 4.05
N ALA A 104 1.91 18.20 4.91
CA ALA A 104 3.12 17.89 5.66
C ALA A 104 3.99 16.90 4.88
N CYS A 105 5.31 17.09 4.89
CA CYS A 105 6.25 16.09 4.42
C CYS A 105 7.52 16.06 5.28
N GLN A 106 8.18 14.90 5.29
CA GLN A 106 9.44 14.74 6.01
C GLN A 106 10.59 15.32 5.18
N GLY A 107 11.50 16.02 5.86
CA GLY A 107 12.73 16.53 5.29
C GLY A 107 12.82 18.04 5.28
N VAL A 108 13.53 18.58 4.30
CA VAL A 108 13.76 20.00 4.09
C VAL A 108 13.44 20.36 2.64
N GLU A 109 13.46 21.64 2.33
CA GLU A 109 13.31 22.13 0.96
C GLU A 109 14.36 21.48 0.03
N GLY A 110 13.91 21.03 -1.14
CA GLY A 110 14.73 20.27 -2.10
C GLY A 110 14.68 18.74 -1.92
N ALA A 111 14.09 18.23 -0.83
CA ALA A 111 13.95 16.78 -0.64
C ALA A 111 12.99 16.13 -1.65
N ASN A 112 13.18 14.83 -1.92
CA ASN A 112 12.27 14.07 -2.81
C ASN A 112 10.82 14.08 -2.30
N SER A 113 10.61 14.19 -1.00
CA SER A 113 9.25 14.34 -0.42
C SER A 113 8.59 15.64 -0.85
N GLN A 114 9.34 16.74 -0.98
CA GLN A 114 8.81 17.98 -1.57
C GLN A 114 8.43 17.78 -3.02
N VAL A 115 9.31 17.17 -3.84
CA VAL A 115 9.00 16.92 -5.26
C VAL A 115 7.72 16.09 -5.40
N ALA A 116 7.51 15.14 -4.50
CA ALA A 116 6.25 14.37 -4.42
C ALA A 116 5.06 15.27 -4.06
N CYS A 117 5.21 16.18 -3.08
CA CYS A 117 4.17 17.15 -2.72
C CYS A 117 3.81 18.05 -3.90
N ASP A 118 4.80 18.60 -4.59
CA ASP A 118 4.60 19.50 -5.74
C ASP A 118 3.88 18.79 -6.90
N ARG A 119 4.18 17.52 -7.11
CA ARG A 119 3.51 16.71 -8.13
C ARG A 119 2.07 16.36 -7.75
N LEU A 120 1.83 16.01 -6.48
CA LEU A 120 0.51 15.64 -5.97
C LEU A 120 -0.40 16.86 -5.78
N LEU A 121 0.13 17.95 -5.26
CA LEU A 121 -0.57 19.21 -4.96
C LEU A 121 0.23 20.40 -5.53
N PRO A 122 0.14 20.68 -6.82
CA PRO A 122 0.99 21.69 -7.50
C PRO A 122 0.92 23.11 -6.94
N ARG A 123 -0.11 23.40 -6.17
CA ARG A 123 -0.32 24.70 -5.47
C ARG A 123 -0.53 24.50 -3.98
N GLY A 124 0.02 23.43 -3.40
CA GLY A 124 -0.01 23.14 -1.98
C GLY A 124 0.98 24.01 -1.19
N ASN A 125 0.64 24.30 0.05
CA ASN A 125 1.58 24.91 1.00
C ASN A 125 2.23 23.80 1.83
N ILE A 126 3.56 23.67 1.75
CA ILE A 126 4.30 22.57 2.36
C ILE A 126 4.75 22.95 3.77
N VAL A 127 4.52 22.03 4.71
CA VAL A 127 5.04 22.06 6.08
C VAL A 127 6.10 20.97 6.21
N TYR A 128 7.35 21.37 6.39
CA TYR A 128 8.45 20.44 6.57
C TYR A 128 8.55 19.98 8.02
N VAL A 129 8.63 18.70 8.24
CA VAL A 129 8.79 18.07 9.55
C VAL A 129 9.96 17.08 9.56
N LYS A 130 10.47 16.73 10.74
CA LYS A 130 11.70 15.94 10.85
C LYS A 130 11.49 14.43 10.62
N THR A 131 10.33 13.90 10.98
CA THR A 131 10.07 12.45 10.99
C THR A 131 8.77 12.09 10.31
N PHE A 132 8.61 10.84 9.87
CA PHE A 132 7.35 10.32 9.33
C PHE A 132 6.23 10.37 10.38
N GLN A 133 6.53 10.07 11.64
CA GLN A 133 5.57 10.22 12.74
C GLN A 133 5.04 11.66 12.85
N ALA A 134 5.91 12.67 12.67
CA ALA A 134 5.47 14.07 12.71
C ALA A 134 4.56 14.44 11.53
N VAL A 135 4.73 13.80 10.34
CA VAL A 135 3.78 13.94 9.22
C VAL A 135 2.41 13.40 9.62
N VAL A 136 2.36 12.19 10.17
CA VAL A 136 1.12 11.57 10.67
C VAL A 136 0.45 12.46 11.72
N SER A 137 1.19 12.89 12.73
CA SER A 137 0.67 13.76 13.80
C SER A 137 0.12 15.09 13.27
N ALA A 138 0.75 15.68 12.24
CA ALA A 138 0.27 16.92 11.61
C ALA A 138 -1.07 16.71 10.88
N VAL A 139 -1.29 15.51 10.30
CA VAL A 139 -2.56 15.17 9.63
C VAL A 139 -3.64 14.83 10.67
N GLU A 140 -3.34 14.02 11.68
CA GLU A 140 -4.30 13.62 12.70
C GLU A 140 -4.80 14.80 13.54
N SER A 141 -3.90 15.71 13.89
CA SER A 141 -4.26 16.95 14.63
C SER A 141 -5.05 17.94 13.78
N GLY A 142 -5.15 17.75 12.46
CA GLY A 142 -5.79 18.67 11.54
C GLY A 142 -4.95 19.92 11.21
N LEU A 143 -3.68 19.97 11.63
CA LEU A 143 -2.75 21.04 11.23
C LEU A 143 -2.55 21.03 9.72
N CYS A 144 -2.35 19.86 9.13
CA CYS A 144 -2.29 19.67 7.70
C CYS A 144 -3.45 18.81 7.21
N ARG A 145 -4.06 19.20 6.09
CA ARG A 145 -5.08 18.38 5.46
C ARG A 145 -4.49 17.11 4.85
N PHE A 146 -3.27 17.19 4.34
CA PHE A 146 -2.56 16.11 3.65
C PHE A 146 -1.21 15.85 4.29
N GLY A 147 -0.76 14.60 4.20
CA GLY A 147 0.60 14.19 4.49
C GLY A 147 1.17 13.41 3.32
N VAL A 148 2.46 13.58 3.01
CA VAL A 148 3.13 12.82 1.97
C VAL A 148 4.25 12.00 2.58
N LEU A 149 4.19 10.68 2.36
CA LEU A 149 5.11 9.69 2.91
C LEU A 149 5.65 8.78 1.81
N PRO A 150 6.96 8.43 1.81
CA PRO A 150 7.51 7.40 0.93
C PRO A 150 7.04 6.03 1.43
N ILE A 151 6.47 5.19 0.55
CA ILE A 151 6.01 3.86 0.94
C ILE A 151 6.91 2.74 0.42
N GLU A 152 7.56 2.97 -0.72
CA GLU A 152 8.34 1.94 -1.40
C GLU A 152 9.44 2.56 -2.27
N ASN A 153 10.58 1.89 -2.33
CA ASN A 153 11.65 2.22 -3.27
C ASN A 153 12.03 0.97 -4.06
N SER A 154 12.18 1.09 -5.38
CA SER A 154 12.45 -0.06 -6.27
C SER A 154 13.78 -0.77 -5.99
N SER A 155 14.75 -0.08 -5.36
CA SER A 155 16.06 -0.64 -5.03
C SER A 155 16.13 -1.20 -3.61
N ASN A 156 15.37 -0.61 -2.66
CA ASN A 156 15.48 -0.93 -1.24
C ASN A 156 14.20 -1.58 -0.66
N GLY A 157 13.16 -1.74 -1.50
CA GLY A 157 11.88 -2.33 -1.08
C GLY A 157 11.04 -1.36 -0.25
N SER A 158 10.24 -1.92 0.62
CA SER A 158 9.24 -1.21 1.41
C SER A 158 9.83 -0.37 2.53
N VAL A 159 9.26 0.81 2.75
CA VAL A 159 9.63 1.69 3.87
C VAL A 159 8.88 1.24 5.12
N ARG A 160 9.44 0.26 5.83
CA ARG A 160 8.81 -0.43 6.96
C ARG A 160 8.19 0.51 8.00
N ALA A 161 8.91 1.58 8.37
CA ALA A 161 8.41 2.55 9.34
C ALA A 161 7.10 3.24 8.91
N VAL A 162 6.84 3.39 7.59
CA VAL A 162 5.59 3.95 7.09
C VAL A 162 4.46 2.93 7.14
N TYR A 163 4.74 1.64 6.91
CA TYR A 163 3.75 0.58 7.07
C TYR A 163 3.31 0.42 8.52
N GLU A 164 4.24 0.47 9.47
CA GLU A 164 3.95 0.47 10.90
C GLU A 164 3.05 1.66 11.29
N LEU A 165 3.34 2.86 10.78
CA LEU A 165 2.49 4.03 11.00
C LEU A 165 1.08 3.87 10.41
N LEU A 166 0.95 3.28 9.23
CA LEU A 166 -0.37 3.05 8.62
C LEU A 166 -1.18 2.00 9.38
N GLN A 167 -0.52 1.04 10.02
CA GLN A 167 -1.15 0.03 10.87
C GLN A 167 -1.63 0.63 12.19
N ASP A 168 -0.81 1.48 12.82
CA ASP A 168 -1.07 2.03 14.16
C ASP A 168 -2.04 3.22 14.16
N HIS A 169 -2.24 3.85 12.98
CA HIS A 169 -3.01 5.08 12.85
C HIS A 169 -4.17 4.93 11.86
N ASN A 170 -5.30 5.54 12.18
CA ASN A 170 -6.48 5.54 11.31
C ASN A 170 -6.36 6.61 10.23
N LEU A 171 -5.62 6.31 9.17
CA LEU A 171 -5.32 7.20 8.06
C LEU A 171 -5.86 6.62 6.75
N SER A 172 -6.20 7.51 5.81
CA SER A 172 -6.64 7.11 4.47
C SER A 172 -5.66 7.56 3.41
N ILE A 173 -5.29 6.64 2.51
CA ILE A 173 -4.51 6.95 1.31
C ILE A 173 -5.47 7.48 0.25
N VAL A 174 -5.22 8.67 -0.26
CA VAL A 174 -6.10 9.35 -1.21
C VAL A 174 -5.47 9.55 -2.59
N ARG A 175 -4.15 9.39 -2.70
CA ARG A 175 -3.41 9.45 -3.97
C ARG A 175 -2.02 8.86 -3.81
N SER A 176 -1.40 8.45 -4.91
CA SER A 176 0.02 8.08 -4.93
C SER A 176 0.73 8.63 -6.16
N THR A 177 2.05 8.72 -6.10
CA THR A 177 2.90 9.10 -7.23
C THR A 177 4.23 8.38 -7.18
N ARG A 178 4.83 8.14 -8.35
CA ARG A 178 6.19 7.58 -8.46
C ARG A 178 7.15 8.64 -8.94
N LEU A 179 8.28 8.76 -8.26
CA LEU A 179 9.37 9.62 -8.65
C LEU A 179 10.58 8.79 -9.07
N CYS A 180 11.14 9.08 -10.24
CA CYS A 180 12.46 8.60 -10.61
C CYS A 180 13.50 9.37 -9.78
N ILE A 181 14.28 8.65 -8.99
CA ILE A 181 15.32 9.22 -8.14
C ILE A 181 16.64 9.22 -8.92
N ARG A 182 17.16 10.39 -9.17
CA ARG A 182 18.47 10.59 -9.79
C ARG A 182 19.38 11.30 -8.82
N HIS A 183 20.64 10.92 -8.85
CA HIS A 183 21.67 11.48 -8.00
C HIS A 183 22.71 12.23 -8.83
N GLU A 184 23.01 13.44 -8.40
CA GLU A 184 24.02 14.32 -8.98
C GLU A 184 25.06 14.68 -7.95
N LEU A 185 26.29 14.90 -8.39
CA LEU A 185 27.35 15.47 -7.56
C LEU A 185 27.29 17.00 -7.66
N LEU A 186 26.90 17.64 -6.57
CA LEU A 186 26.73 19.08 -6.48
C LEU A 186 27.87 19.73 -5.69
N THR A 187 28.40 20.85 -6.20
CA THR A 187 29.50 21.61 -5.56
C THR A 187 29.24 23.10 -5.65
N LEU A 188 30.08 23.89 -4.98
CA LEU A 188 30.15 25.34 -5.18
C LEU A 188 30.59 25.66 -6.64
N PRO A 189 30.12 26.78 -7.21
CA PRO A 189 30.47 27.18 -8.55
C PRO A 189 32.00 27.29 -8.73
N GLY A 190 32.49 26.74 -9.88
CA GLY A 190 33.89 26.80 -10.25
C GLY A 190 34.81 25.84 -9.52
N VAL A 191 34.29 24.90 -8.75
CA VAL A 191 35.04 23.77 -8.16
C VAL A 191 35.18 22.68 -9.20
N LYS A 192 36.32 22.00 -9.23
CA LYS A 192 36.61 20.89 -10.13
C LYS A 192 36.64 19.57 -9.36
N MET A 193 36.53 18.45 -10.06
CA MET A 193 36.55 17.12 -9.46
C MET A 193 37.83 16.84 -8.64
N GLU A 194 38.95 17.34 -9.11
CA GLU A 194 40.28 17.21 -8.47
C GLU A 194 40.39 17.94 -7.13
N ASP A 195 39.51 18.93 -6.90
CA ASP A 195 39.51 19.71 -5.65
C ASP A 195 38.72 19.01 -4.53
N ILE A 196 37.91 17.99 -4.84
CA ILE A 196 36.97 17.37 -3.91
C ILE A 196 37.72 16.36 -3.01
N THR A 197 37.59 16.56 -1.71
CA THR A 197 38.13 15.65 -0.69
C THR A 197 37.05 15.07 0.23
N GLU A 198 35.88 15.68 0.28
CA GLU A 198 34.74 15.24 1.09
C GLU A 198 33.45 15.22 0.28
N ILE A 199 32.67 14.13 0.39
CA ILE A 199 31.33 14.00 -0.22
C ILE A 199 30.32 13.69 0.87
N TYR A 200 29.27 14.48 0.94
CA TYR A 200 28.18 14.38 1.89
C TYR A 200 26.94 13.81 1.21
N SER A 201 26.25 12.84 1.83
CA SER A 201 24.93 12.39 1.39
C SER A 201 24.26 11.49 2.44
N HIS A 202 23.01 11.07 2.15
CA HIS A 202 22.32 10.05 2.92
C HIS A 202 22.91 8.66 2.61
N GLU A 203 22.99 7.77 3.61
CA GLU A 203 23.57 6.42 3.46
C GLU A 203 23.01 5.64 2.27
N GLN A 204 21.71 5.74 2.06
CA GLN A 204 21.04 5.08 0.94
C GLN A 204 21.53 5.59 -0.43
N ALA A 205 21.68 6.91 -0.59
CA ALA A 205 22.20 7.50 -1.82
C ALA A 205 23.68 7.17 -2.03
N ILE A 206 24.47 7.12 -0.96
CA ILE A 206 25.86 6.66 -0.96
C ILE A 206 25.92 5.22 -1.52
N GLY A 207 25.10 4.31 -0.99
CA GLY A 207 25.02 2.93 -1.48
C GLY A 207 24.60 2.82 -2.94
N GLN A 208 23.69 3.69 -3.40
CA GLN A 208 23.19 3.73 -4.78
C GLN A 208 24.18 4.36 -5.77
N CYS A 209 25.25 5.01 -5.31
CA CYS A 209 26.32 5.61 -6.11
C CYS A 209 27.67 4.92 -5.90
N SER A 210 27.67 3.67 -5.48
CA SER A 210 28.87 2.95 -5.03
C SER A 210 29.92 2.83 -6.11
N LYS A 211 29.54 2.56 -7.36
CA LYS A 211 30.50 2.47 -8.50
C LYS A 211 31.20 3.80 -8.74
N PHE A 212 30.46 4.89 -8.74
CA PHE A 212 31.01 6.23 -8.89
C PHE A 212 31.95 6.55 -7.74
N LEU A 213 31.53 6.36 -6.49
CA LEU A 213 32.35 6.66 -5.32
C LEU A 213 33.63 5.82 -5.26
N ASN A 214 33.58 4.53 -5.63
CA ASN A 214 34.74 3.65 -5.69
C ASN A 214 35.74 4.01 -6.80
N SER A 215 35.33 4.79 -7.81
CA SER A 215 36.23 5.30 -8.84
C SER A 215 37.08 6.50 -8.37
N LEU A 216 36.70 7.11 -7.24
CA LEU A 216 37.35 8.28 -6.70
C LEU A 216 38.47 7.87 -5.72
N ASN A 217 39.63 8.51 -5.84
CA ASN A 217 40.76 8.27 -4.96
C ASN A 217 40.89 9.38 -3.90
N GLY A 218 41.05 9.00 -2.65
CA GLY A 218 41.34 9.94 -1.56
C GLY A 218 40.16 10.81 -1.10
N VAL A 219 38.95 10.48 -1.50
CA VAL A 219 37.73 11.20 -1.11
C VAL A 219 37.08 10.51 0.10
N ARG A 220 36.76 11.29 1.11
CA ARG A 220 36.04 10.83 2.30
C ARG A 220 34.53 11.02 2.11
N VAL A 221 33.76 9.96 2.30
CA VAL A 221 32.27 9.98 2.21
C VAL A 221 31.69 10.11 3.63
N ILE A 222 30.82 11.08 3.83
CA ILE A 222 30.25 11.44 5.14
C ILE A 222 28.72 11.33 5.07
N PRO A 223 28.11 10.45 5.89
CA PRO A 223 26.66 10.30 5.93
C PRO A 223 25.95 11.50 6.56
N CYS A 224 24.78 11.84 6.04
CA CYS A 224 23.88 12.89 6.50
C CYS A 224 22.44 12.37 6.60
N ASP A 225 21.55 13.10 7.29
CA ASP A 225 20.15 12.72 7.50
C ASP A 225 19.34 12.57 6.19
N ASN A 226 19.62 13.41 5.20
CA ASN A 226 19.03 13.28 3.84
C ASN A 226 19.89 14.02 2.80
N THR A 227 19.62 13.72 1.51
CA THR A 227 20.38 14.25 0.38
C THR A 227 20.25 15.77 0.21
N ALA A 228 19.08 16.34 0.46
CA ALA A 228 18.89 17.80 0.36
C ALA A 228 19.59 18.55 1.52
N MET A 229 19.62 17.95 2.72
CA MET A 229 20.42 18.49 3.83
C MET A 229 21.91 18.49 3.49
N ALA A 230 22.42 17.46 2.83
CA ALA A 230 23.81 17.42 2.38
C ALA A 230 24.14 18.56 1.42
N ALA A 231 23.27 18.84 0.43
CA ALA A 231 23.42 19.97 -0.47
C ALA A 231 23.38 21.33 0.27
N LYS A 232 22.45 21.49 1.19
CA LYS A 232 22.34 22.69 2.04
C LYS A 232 23.62 22.90 2.86
N MET A 233 24.13 21.85 3.48
CA MET A 233 25.36 21.91 4.28
C MET A 233 26.58 22.34 3.43
N VAL A 234 26.75 21.82 2.22
CA VAL A 234 27.84 22.19 1.32
C VAL A 234 27.73 23.68 0.94
N ALA A 235 26.53 24.16 0.64
CA ALA A 235 26.30 25.56 0.33
C ALA A 235 26.61 26.50 1.50
N GLU A 236 26.12 26.18 2.70
CA GLU A 236 26.32 26.98 3.93
C GLU A 236 27.77 26.98 4.42
N LYS A 237 28.46 25.83 4.29
CA LYS A 237 29.84 25.67 4.70
C LYS A 237 30.82 26.49 3.83
N GLY A 238 30.48 26.69 2.57
CA GLY A 238 31.31 27.44 1.63
C GLY A 238 32.67 26.82 1.31
N ASP A 239 32.83 25.51 1.64
CA ASP A 239 34.08 24.78 1.46
C ASP A 239 34.21 24.27 0.02
N ARG A 240 35.26 24.73 -0.67
CA ARG A 240 35.53 24.35 -2.06
C ARG A 240 36.05 22.91 -2.23
N HIS A 241 36.35 22.22 -1.12
CA HIS A 241 36.76 20.81 -1.11
C HIS A 241 35.60 19.85 -0.81
N ALA A 242 34.40 20.37 -0.62
CA ALA A 242 33.20 19.62 -0.29
C ALA A 242 32.23 19.50 -1.47
N ALA A 243 31.63 18.33 -1.62
CA ALA A 243 30.53 18.07 -2.57
C ALA A 243 29.36 17.36 -1.88
N ALA A 244 28.19 17.40 -2.46
CA ALA A 244 27.03 16.65 -2.01
C ALA A 244 26.49 15.74 -3.11
N ILE A 245 26.11 14.53 -2.79
CA ILE A 245 25.24 13.73 -3.65
C ILE A 245 23.80 14.10 -3.32
N SER A 246 23.11 14.70 -4.28
CA SER A 246 21.74 15.19 -4.09
C SER A 246 20.95 15.17 -5.39
N SER A 247 19.71 15.67 -5.36
CA SER A 247 18.83 15.79 -6.53
C SER A 247 19.10 17.08 -7.30
N HIS A 248 18.82 17.06 -8.61
CA HIS A 248 18.96 18.22 -9.48
C HIS A 248 18.33 19.54 -8.94
N PRO A 249 17.08 19.54 -8.38
CA PRO A 249 16.49 20.73 -7.83
C PRO A 249 17.31 21.43 -6.75
N CYS A 250 18.11 20.68 -5.99
CA CYS A 250 18.97 21.22 -4.96
C CYS A 250 20.09 22.11 -5.50
N ALA A 251 20.52 21.90 -6.75
CA ALA A 251 21.54 22.75 -7.37
C ALA A 251 21.04 24.20 -7.46
N ALA A 252 19.89 24.41 -8.09
CA ALA A 252 19.30 25.75 -8.21
C ALA A 252 18.89 26.35 -6.86
N LEU A 253 18.33 25.53 -5.97
CA LEU A 253 17.82 25.96 -4.67
C LEU A 253 18.94 26.50 -3.76
N TYR A 254 20.09 25.86 -3.72
CA TYR A 254 21.20 26.21 -2.83
C TYR A 254 22.35 26.92 -3.54
N GLY A 255 22.19 27.33 -4.82
CA GLY A 255 23.24 28.01 -5.58
C GLY A 255 24.47 27.15 -5.85
N LEU A 256 24.26 25.83 -5.96
CA LEU A 256 25.29 24.85 -6.31
C LEU A 256 25.33 24.58 -7.81
N THR A 257 26.41 24.00 -8.27
CA THR A 257 26.60 23.56 -9.67
C THR A 257 26.69 22.04 -9.71
N CYS A 258 26.01 21.42 -10.67
CA CYS A 258 26.18 20.00 -10.96
C CYS A 258 27.55 19.79 -11.60
N LEU A 259 28.42 19.05 -10.92
CA LEU A 259 29.73 18.66 -11.41
C LEU A 259 29.67 17.37 -12.22
N ASN A 260 28.81 16.44 -11.80
CA ASN A 260 28.59 15.18 -12.50
C ASN A 260 27.12 14.76 -12.34
N ASP A 261 26.45 14.49 -13.43
CA ASP A 261 25.06 14.05 -13.44
C ASP A 261 24.93 12.53 -13.46
N SER A 262 23.77 12.03 -13.08
CA SER A 262 23.39 10.60 -13.22
C SER A 262 24.46 9.64 -12.67
N ILE A 263 24.96 9.91 -11.45
CA ILE A 263 26.03 9.14 -10.84
C ILE A 263 25.56 7.85 -10.14
N GLN A 264 24.23 7.56 -10.15
CA GLN A 264 23.68 6.35 -9.58
C GLN A 264 24.07 5.09 -10.35
N ASP A 265 24.16 3.97 -9.65
CA ASP A 265 24.56 2.66 -10.18
C ASP A 265 23.50 2.03 -11.11
N SER A 266 22.23 2.48 -11.00
CA SER A 266 21.08 2.01 -11.77
C SER A 266 20.13 3.15 -12.10
N ASP A 267 19.66 3.20 -13.35
CA ASP A 267 18.64 4.17 -13.79
C ASP A 267 17.22 3.77 -13.40
N ASN A 268 17.02 2.56 -12.91
CA ASN A 268 15.71 2.05 -12.46
C ASN A 268 15.53 2.25 -10.95
N ASN A 269 15.69 3.48 -10.48
CA ASN A 269 15.51 3.85 -9.09
C ASN A 269 14.26 4.74 -8.94
N TYR A 270 13.17 4.14 -8.47
CA TYR A 270 11.90 4.84 -8.25
C TYR A 270 11.51 4.77 -6.78
N THR A 271 11.04 5.88 -6.27
CA THR A 271 10.37 5.93 -4.96
C THR A 271 8.90 6.25 -5.18
N ARG A 272 8.03 5.42 -4.62
CA ARG A 272 6.59 5.65 -4.58
C ARG A 272 6.23 6.36 -3.29
N PHE A 273 5.46 7.44 -3.45
CA PHE A 273 4.94 8.25 -2.35
C PHE A 273 3.43 8.14 -2.30
N ILE A 274 2.88 8.11 -1.11
CA ILE A 274 1.45 8.14 -0.83
C ILE A 274 1.07 9.48 -0.23
N CYS A 275 -0.12 9.96 -0.58
CA CYS A 275 -0.78 11.10 0.04
C CYS A 275 -1.83 10.57 1.02
N ILE A 276 -1.71 10.92 2.27
CA ILE A 276 -2.60 10.51 3.36
C ILE A 276 -3.46 11.66 3.85
N THR A 277 -4.65 11.32 4.35
CA THR A 277 -5.58 12.21 5.04
C THR A 277 -6.11 11.54 6.30
N LYS A 278 -6.68 12.33 7.21
CA LYS A 278 -7.40 11.82 8.37
C LYS A 278 -8.74 11.21 7.99
N ASP A 279 -9.50 11.90 7.16
CA ASP A 279 -10.84 11.47 6.78
C ASP A 279 -10.80 10.64 5.49
N PRO A 280 -11.58 9.56 5.41
CA PRO A 280 -11.65 8.75 4.21
C PRO A 280 -12.37 9.52 3.09
N VAL A 281 -11.66 9.75 2.00
CA VAL A 281 -12.19 10.41 0.80
C VAL A 281 -11.77 9.62 -0.42
N ILE A 282 -12.72 9.39 -1.32
CA ILE A 282 -12.48 8.73 -2.61
C ILE A 282 -12.61 9.78 -3.71
N TYR A 283 -11.50 10.07 -4.38
CA TYR A 283 -11.48 11.03 -5.48
C TYR A 283 -11.77 10.37 -6.82
N ALA A 284 -12.19 11.16 -7.82
CA ALA A 284 -12.44 10.69 -9.17
C ALA A 284 -11.19 10.03 -9.76
N GLY A 285 -11.39 8.93 -10.49
CA GLY A 285 -10.32 8.15 -11.13
C GLY A 285 -9.62 7.16 -10.19
N ALA A 286 -10.13 6.94 -8.99
CA ALA A 286 -9.61 5.93 -8.07
C ALA A 286 -9.73 4.52 -8.67
N ASN A 287 -8.58 3.85 -8.83
CA ASN A 287 -8.46 2.53 -9.46
C ASN A 287 -7.51 1.59 -8.71
N ARG A 288 -7.02 2.01 -7.56
CA ARG A 288 -6.15 1.20 -6.69
C ARG A 288 -6.68 1.17 -5.27
N ILE A 289 -6.71 0.01 -4.68
CA ILE A 289 -7.13 -0.21 -3.29
C ILE A 289 -5.94 -0.69 -2.48
N SER A 290 -5.74 -0.13 -1.29
CA SER A 290 -4.78 -0.64 -0.31
C SER A 290 -5.51 -1.11 0.95
N LEU A 291 -5.09 -2.27 1.45
CA LEU A 291 -5.67 -2.95 2.62
C LEU A 291 -4.56 -3.41 3.57
N ILE A 292 -4.87 -3.43 4.86
CA ILE A 292 -4.16 -4.25 5.84
C ILE A 292 -5.14 -5.34 6.30
N ILE A 293 -4.70 -6.60 6.26
CA ILE A 293 -5.50 -7.73 6.71
C ILE A 293 -4.68 -8.67 7.60
N ALA A 294 -5.33 -9.28 8.57
CA ALA A 294 -4.81 -10.43 9.28
C ALA A 294 -5.85 -11.55 9.26
N PHE A 295 -5.39 -12.78 9.18
CA PHE A 295 -6.22 -13.96 9.21
C PHE A 295 -5.58 -15.05 10.07
N ASP A 296 -6.38 -16.00 10.52
CA ASP A 296 -5.91 -17.11 11.33
C ASP A 296 -4.76 -17.87 10.64
N ASN A 297 -3.70 -18.16 11.38
CA ASN A 297 -2.58 -18.94 10.86
C ASN A 297 -2.97 -20.41 10.68
N ARG A 298 -3.63 -20.71 9.55
CA ARG A 298 -4.09 -22.04 9.17
C ARG A 298 -3.81 -22.33 7.69
N PRO A 299 -3.62 -23.58 7.33
CA PRO A 299 -3.48 -23.96 5.92
C PRO A 299 -4.65 -23.46 5.08
N GLY A 300 -4.35 -22.82 3.95
CA GLY A 300 -5.35 -22.31 3.00
C GLY A 300 -5.88 -20.91 3.28
N ALA A 301 -5.59 -20.26 4.42
CA ALA A 301 -6.14 -18.95 4.74
C ALA A 301 -5.81 -17.88 3.68
N LEU A 302 -4.56 -17.79 3.24
CA LEU A 302 -4.17 -16.88 2.16
C LEU A 302 -4.82 -17.27 0.82
N TYR A 303 -4.95 -18.57 0.53
CA TYR A 303 -5.60 -19.06 -0.68
C TYR A 303 -7.06 -18.60 -0.77
N GLU A 304 -7.81 -18.60 0.34
CA GLU A 304 -9.19 -18.12 0.39
C GLU A 304 -9.30 -16.65 -0.06
N ILE A 305 -8.35 -15.80 0.34
CA ILE A 305 -8.30 -14.40 -0.11
C ILE A 305 -7.97 -14.32 -1.61
N LEU A 306 -6.93 -15.05 -2.04
CA LEU A 306 -6.51 -15.04 -3.44
C LEU A 306 -7.57 -15.60 -4.38
N SER A 307 -8.34 -16.61 -3.97
CA SER A 307 -9.41 -17.17 -4.78
C SER A 307 -10.56 -16.18 -5.02
N LYS A 308 -10.87 -15.33 -4.04
CA LYS A 308 -11.86 -14.25 -4.20
C LYS A 308 -11.41 -13.21 -5.21
N LEU A 309 -10.15 -12.80 -5.16
CA LEU A 309 -9.57 -11.86 -6.14
C LEU A 309 -9.59 -12.46 -7.54
N ALA A 310 -9.18 -13.72 -7.68
CA ALA A 310 -9.17 -14.43 -8.96
C ALA A 310 -10.59 -14.60 -9.56
N ALA A 311 -11.60 -14.85 -8.73
CA ALA A 311 -13.00 -14.99 -9.17
C ALA A 311 -13.56 -13.67 -9.76
N LEU A 312 -13.03 -12.52 -9.38
CA LEU A 312 -13.41 -11.20 -9.87
C LEU A 312 -12.42 -10.63 -10.90
N ASP A 313 -11.45 -11.42 -11.34
CA ASP A 313 -10.37 -10.98 -12.24
C ASP A 313 -9.61 -9.74 -11.72
N ILE A 314 -9.45 -9.64 -10.40
CA ILE A 314 -8.76 -8.54 -9.74
C ILE A 314 -7.27 -8.85 -9.64
N ASN A 315 -6.44 -7.99 -10.23
CA ASN A 315 -4.99 -8.09 -10.14
C ASN A 315 -4.50 -7.56 -8.79
N MET A 316 -3.68 -8.36 -8.10
CA MET A 316 -2.98 -7.96 -6.89
C MET A 316 -1.58 -7.46 -7.24
N THR A 317 -1.34 -6.17 -7.05
CA THR A 317 -0.06 -5.52 -7.40
C THR A 317 0.97 -5.59 -6.28
N LYS A 318 0.52 -5.82 -5.04
CA LYS A 318 1.41 -5.97 -3.89
C LYS A 318 0.83 -6.94 -2.86
N LEU A 319 1.70 -7.78 -2.32
CA LEU A 319 1.48 -8.59 -1.13
C LEU A 319 2.75 -8.56 -0.28
N GLU A 320 2.64 -8.05 0.92
CA GLU A 320 3.76 -7.98 1.86
C GLU A 320 3.32 -8.39 3.24
N SER A 321 4.08 -9.27 3.88
CA SER A 321 3.83 -9.68 5.26
C SER A 321 4.65 -8.85 6.22
N CYS A 322 4.02 -8.27 7.23
CA CYS A 322 4.67 -7.56 8.32
C CYS A 322 4.40 -8.29 9.64
N PRO A 323 5.44 -8.61 10.43
CA PRO A 323 5.23 -9.20 11.75
C PRO A 323 4.58 -8.18 12.69
N VAL A 324 3.63 -8.65 13.50
CA VAL A 324 2.99 -7.82 14.53
C VAL A 324 3.95 -7.71 15.72
N ALA A 325 4.28 -6.48 16.11
CA ALA A 325 5.18 -6.25 17.23
C ALA A 325 4.53 -6.75 18.55
N GLY A 326 5.26 -7.60 19.29
CA GLY A 326 4.81 -8.11 20.60
C GLY A 326 3.92 -9.35 20.56
N SER A 327 3.63 -9.92 19.39
CA SER A 327 2.93 -11.21 19.24
C SER A 327 3.87 -12.30 18.73
N ASP A 328 3.59 -13.57 19.14
CA ASP A 328 4.33 -14.75 18.68
C ASP A 328 3.82 -15.19 17.30
N PHE A 329 4.62 -14.91 16.27
CA PHE A 329 4.37 -15.38 14.90
C PHE A 329 3.02 -14.94 14.27
N GLU A 330 2.47 -13.82 14.68
CA GLU A 330 1.35 -13.18 13.98
C GLU A 330 1.85 -12.24 12.90
N PHE A 331 1.18 -12.27 11.77
CA PHE A 331 1.50 -11.43 10.62
C PHE A 331 0.26 -10.68 10.15
N VAL A 332 0.45 -9.41 9.86
CA VAL A 332 -0.48 -8.65 9.03
C VAL A 332 0.03 -8.62 7.60
N PHE A 333 -0.89 -8.59 6.66
CA PHE A 333 -0.58 -8.54 5.24
C PHE A 333 -1.02 -7.22 4.65
N PHE A 334 -0.09 -6.58 3.97
CA PHE A 334 -0.36 -5.42 3.15
C PHE A 334 -0.71 -5.87 1.74
N LEU A 335 -1.88 -5.50 1.25
CA LEU A 335 -2.34 -5.80 -0.09
C LEU A 335 -2.59 -4.53 -0.87
N GLU A 336 -2.21 -4.55 -2.15
CA GLU A 336 -2.68 -3.56 -3.12
C GLU A 336 -3.35 -4.26 -4.29
N LEU A 337 -4.49 -3.73 -4.68
CA LEU A 337 -5.36 -4.29 -5.72
C LEU A 337 -5.58 -3.24 -6.80
N ASP A 338 -5.51 -3.66 -8.07
CA ASP A 338 -5.98 -2.85 -9.20
C ASP A 338 -7.50 -3.01 -9.30
N ALA A 339 -8.22 -2.21 -8.53
CA ALA A 339 -9.68 -2.27 -8.45
C ALA A 339 -10.28 -0.92 -8.03
N SER A 340 -11.57 -0.75 -8.26
CA SER A 340 -12.32 0.42 -7.82
C SER A 340 -13.55 0.00 -7.01
N VAL A 341 -13.77 0.65 -5.88
CA VAL A 341 -14.98 0.44 -5.06
C VAL A 341 -16.26 0.97 -5.73
N GLN A 342 -16.15 1.62 -6.89
CA GLN A 342 -17.32 1.97 -7.72
C GLN A 342 -17.93 0.73 -8.37
N ASP A 343 -17.20 -0.37 -8.49
CA ASP A 343 -17.73 -1.66 -8.87
C ASP A 343 -18.40 -2.33 -7.66
N PRO A 344 -19.71 -2.63 -7.74
CA PRO A 344 -20.43 -3.25 -6.63
C PRO A 344 -19.86 -4.61 -6.22
N SER A 345 -19.28 -5.37 -7.16
CA SER A 345 -18.68 -6.68 -6.88
C SER A 345 -17.41 -6.54 -6.02
N VAL A 346 -16.61 -5.50 -6.26
CA VAL A 346 -15.43 -5.16 -5.45
C VAL A 346 -15.86 -4.77 -4.03
N LEU A 347 -16.90 -3.96 -3.89
CA LEU A 347 -17.40 -3.58 -2.56
C LEU A 347 -17.93 -4.81 -1.78
N ALA A 348 -18.70 -5.68 -2.44
CA ALA A 348 -19.17 -6.93 -1.84
C ALA A 348 -18.00 -7.83 -1.38
N MET A 349 -16.96 -7.95 -2.20
CA MET A 349 -15.74 -8.69 -1.84
C MET A 349 -15.05 -8.09 -0.61
N LEU A 350 -14.92 -6.77 -0.53
CA LEU A 350 -14.32 -6.09 0.63
C LEU A 350 -15.14 -6.33 1.90
N GLU A 351 -16.47 -6.29 1.80
CA GLU A 351 -17.36 -6.64 2.91
C GLU A 351 -17.15 -8.09 3.39
N GLU A 352 -17.03 -9.01 2.44
CA GLU A 352 -16.77 -10.42 2.75
C GLU A 352 -15.40 -10.61 3.42
N MET A 353 -14.37 -9.95 2.91
CA MET A 353 -13.03 -9.96 3.49
C MET A 353 -13.05 -9.40 4.92
N GLU A 354 -13.71 -8.27 5.15
CA GLU A 354 -13.83 -7.67 6.48
C GLU A 354 -14.49 -8.62 7.50
N ARG A 355 -15.49 -9.42 7.06
CA ARG A 355 -16.16 -10.41 7.93
C ARG A 355 -15.33 -11.66 8.17
N SER A 356 -14.44 -12.02 7.26
CA SER A 356 -13.67 -13.27 7.30
C SER A 356 -12.26 -13.12 7.88
N CYS A 357 -11.71 -11.91 7.87
CA CYS A 357 -10.40 -11.62 8.44
C CYS A 357 -10.48 -11.36 9.95
N ALA A 358 -9.43 -11.71 10.68
CA ALA A 358 -9.28 -11.39 12.09
C ALA A 358 -9.10 -9.88 12.32
N GLU A 359 -8.31 -9.26 11.41
CA GLU A 359 -8.17 -7.81 11.32
C GLU A 359 -8.37 -7.39 9.87
N PHE A 360 -9.04 -6.26 9.68
CA PHE A 360 -9.26 -5.67 8.37
C PHE A 360 -9.26 -4.15 8.47
N GLN A 361 -8.35 -3.52 7.72
CA GLN A 361 -8.28 -2.07 7.63
C GLN A 361 -8.27 -1.66 6.16
N PHE A 362 -9.26 -0.88 5.75
CA PHE A 362 -9.31 -0.26 4.44
C PHE A 362 -8.53 1.05 4.48
N LEU A 363 -7.38 1.06 3.83
CA LEU A 363 -6.52 2.24 3.80
C LEU A 363 -6.95 3.27 2.76
N GLY A 364 -7.70 2.86 1.74
CA GLY A 364 -8.26 3.77 0.76
C GLY A 364 -8.39 3.19 -0.64
N ASN A 365 -9.19 3.91 -1.46
CA ASN A 365 -9.27 3.72 -2.90
C ASN A 365 -8.81 5.01 -3.57
N TYR A 366 -7.78 4.95 -4.38
CA TYR A 366 -7.07 6.12 -4.90
C TYR A 366 -6.50 5.90 -6.30
N ALA A 367 -6.03 6.98 -6.93
CA ALA A 367 -5.31 6.94 -8.20
C ALA A 367 -3.79 7.12 -8.00
N GLU A 368 -2.99 6.45 -8.81
CA GLU A 368 -1.56 6.73 -8.96
C GLU A 368 -1.34 7.69 -10.14
N VAL A 369 -0.49 8.75 -9.98
CA VAL A 369 -0.22 9.81 -10.95
C VAL A 369 1.26 10.05 -11.18
#